data_8396ac0eab605fa172fd2dee712658a4
#
_entry.id   8396ac0eab605fa172fd2dee712658a4
#
_cell.length_a   1.000
_cell.length_b   1.000
_cell.length_c   1.000
_cell.angle_alpha   90.00
_cell.angle_beta   90.00
_cell.angle_gamma   90.00
#
_symmetry.space_group_name_H-M   'P 1'
#
loop_
_entity.id
_entity.type
_entity.pdbx_description
1 polymer ?
#
loop_
_entity_poly.entity_id
_entity_poly.type
_entity_poly.pdbx_seq_one_letter_code
_entity_poly.pdbx_strand_id
1 'polypeptide(L)'
;AKAAGIKINDVILKVETTFVNDVPELQEQIGKYKPGDVVNVVIQRNGNEKLVRLTLRNENGNTEIINNKINENKTMVYGANFKDVNESKLRQLGLKSGIEVISIKKGKFEDIGIEKGFIITHIDKKAVESKTKFIATIKNKKGGILIEGQYPNGIKGYFGLGL
;
A
#
# COMPACT_ATOMS: atom_id res chain seq x y z
N ALA A 1 -5.93 4.18 -16.21
CA ALA A 1 -7.09 4.56 -17.04
C ALA A 1 -6.86 5.93 -17.70
N LYS A 2 -6.77 7.04 -16.97
CA LYS A 2 -6.66 8.40 -17.51
C LYS A 2 -5.48 8.59 -18.48
N ALA A 3 -4.30 8.06 -18.16
CA ALA A 3 -3.09 8.13 -19.00
C ALA A 3 -3.22 7.31 -20.32
N ALA A 4 -4.11 6.35 -20.37
CA ALA A 4 -4.41 5.54 -21.56
C ALA A 4 -5.56 6.12 -22.40
N GLY A 5 -6.10 7.30 -22.03
CA GLY A 5 -7.16 7.97 -22.79
C GLY A 5 -8.58 7.55 -22.43
N ILE A 6 -8.79 6.77 -21.36
CA ILE A 6 -10.12 6.50 -20.80
C ILE A 6 -10.60 7.76 -20.06
N LYS A 7 -11.82 8.18 -20.35
CA LYS A 7 -12.47 9.38 -19.82
C LYS A 7 -13.65 9.03 -18.91
N ILE A 8 -14.09 10.00 -18.15
CA ILE A 8 -15.36 9.91 -17.42
C ILE A 8 -16.50 9.73 -18.45
N ASN A 9 -17.49 8.91 -18.13
CA ASN A 9 -18.62 8.50 -18.98
C ASN A 9 -18.27 7.52 -20.13
N ASP A 10 -17.06 6.96 -20.19
CA ASP A 10 -16.81 5.80 -21.03
C ASP A 10 -17.43 4.55 -20.38
N VAL A 11 -18.10 3.74 -21.18
CA VAL A 11 -18.59 2.42 -20.76
C VAL A 11 -17.61 1.38 -21.25
N ILE A 12 -17.08 0.56 -20.34
CA ILE A 12 -16.18 -0.53 -20.70
C ILE A 12 -17.05 -1.71 -21.17
N LEU A 13 -16.81 -2.20 -22.39
CA LEU A 13 -17.54 -3.30 -22.98
C LEU A 13 -16.78 -4.61 -22.96
N LYS A 14 -15.45 -4.57 -23.17
CA LYS A 14 -14.61 -5.77 -23.23
C LYS A 14 -13.23 -5.52 -22.62
N VAL A 15 -12.67 -6.58 -22.06
CA VAL A 15 -11.25 -6.69 -21.73
C VAL A 15 -10.69 -7.85 -22.54
N GLU A 16 -9.73 -7.56 -23.43
CA GLU A 16 -9.26 -8.46 -24.46
C GLU A 16 -10.43 -9.00 -25.30
N THR A 17 -10.72 -10.28 -25.24
CA THR A 17 -11.81 -10.95 -25.95
C THR A 17 -13.06 -11.14 -25.11
N THR A 18 -13.03 -10.82 -23.81
CA THR A 18 -14.12 -11.11 -22.88
C THR A 18 -15.00 -9.89 -22.64
N PHE A 19 -16.30 -10.02 -22.85
CA PHE A 19 -17.28 -9.01 -22.48
C PHE A 19 -17.33 -8.84 -20.97
N VAL A 20 -17.56 -7.62 -20.52
CA VAL A 20 -17.76 -7.26 -19.11
C VAL A 20 -19.02 -6.39 -19.01
N ASN A 21 -19.95 -6.80 -18.16
CA ASN A 21 -21.26 -6.15 -18.02
C ASN A 21 -21.38 -5.37 -16.71
N ASP A 22 -20.54 -5.69 -15.74
CA ASP A 22 -20.51 -5.06 -14.43
C ASP A 22 -19.09 -4.89 -13.87
N VAL A 23 -18.98 -4.22 -12.72
CA VAL A 23 -17.69 -3.95 -12.06
C VAL A 23 -17.04 -5.23 -11.53
N PRO A 24 -17.74 -6.19 -10.91
CA PRO A 24 -17.18 -7.48 -10.51
C PRO A 24 -16.52 -8.24 -11.67
N GLU A 25 -17.21 -8.37 -12.81
CA GLU A 25 -16.66 -9.03 -14.01
C GLU A 25 -15.42 -8.32 -14.54
N LEU A 26 -15.45 -6.98 -14.58
CA LEU A 26 -14.29 -6.18 -14.96
C LEU A 26 -13.10 -6.45 -14.02
N GLN A 27 -13.34 -6.48 -12.71
CA GLN A 27 -12.29 -6.74 -11.72
C GLN A 27 -11.72 -8.15 -11.84
N GLU A 28 -12.59 -9.15 -12.11
CA GLU A 28 -12.15 -10.53 -12.34
C GLU A 28 -11.25 -10.62 -13.60
N GLN A 29 -11.65 -10.00 -14.70
CA GLN A 29 -10.85 -10.02 -15.91
C GLN A 29 -9.52 -9.30 -15.75
N ILE A 30 -9.50 -8.11 -15.16
CA ILE A 30 -8.28 -7.35 -14.90
C ILE A 30 -7.38 -8.10 -13.89
N GLY A 31 -7.94 -8.80 -12.91
CA GLY A 31 -7.21 -9.57 -11.92
C GLY A 31 -6.37 -10.74 -12.47
N LYS A 32 -6.63 -11.17 -13.71
CA LYS A 32 -5.85 -12.20 -14.41
C LYS A 32 -4.48 -11.70 -14.89
N TYR A 33 -4.28 -10.38 -14.94
CA TYR A 33 -3.08 -9.73 -15.43
C TYR A 33 -2.26 -9.12 -14.31
N LYS A 34 -1.00 -8.83 -14.59
CA LYS A 34 -0.06 -8.25 -13.63
C LYS A 34 0.13 -6.75 -13.88
N PRO A 35 0.54 -5.97 -12.87
CA PRO A 35 1.04 -4.63 -13.11
C PRO A 35 2.18 -4.65 -14.14
N GLY A 36 2.13 -3.77 -15.13
CA GLY A 36 3.05 -3.73 -16.27
C GLY A 36 2.50 -4.40 -17.53
N ASP A 37 1.53 -5.31 -17.42
CA ASP A 37 0.90 -5.91 -18.59
C ASP A 37 0.10 -4.87 -19.39
N VAL A 38 0.08 -5.02 -20.71
CA VAL A 38 -0.71 -4.20 -21.61
C VAL A 38 -1.93 -4.99 -22.01
N VAL A 39 -3.12 -4.49 -21.69
CA VAL A 39 -4.39 -5.10 -22.05
C VAL A 39 -5.18 -4.20 -23.03
N ASN A 40 -5.89 -4.82 -23.93
CA ASN A 40 -6.78 -4.14 -24.86
C ASN A 40 -8.16 -4.04 -24.21
N VAL A 41 -8.70 -2.83 -24.16
CA VAL A 41 -10.02 -2.56 -23.57
C VAL A 41 -10.88 -1.90 -24.64
N VAL A 42 -12.04 -2.48 -24.92
CA VAL A 42 -13.04 -1.84 -25.78
C VAL A 42 -13.97 -1.01 -24.93
N ILE A 43 -14.04 0.26 -25.24
CA ILE A 43 -14.93 1.22 -24.56
C ILE A 43 -15.99 1.74 -25.55
N GLN A 44 -17.15 2.11 -25.03
CA GLN A 44 -18.13 2.90 -25.74
C GLN A 44 -18.04 4.36 -25.29
N ARG A 45 -17.88 5.25 -26.25
CA ARG A 45 -17.84 6.71 -26.05
C ARG A 45 -18.73 7.39 -27.09
N ASN A 46 -19.73 8.12 -26.63
CA ASN A 46 -20.70 8.83 -27.51
C ASN A 46 -21.32 7.89 -28.55
N GLY A 47 -21.72 6.69 -28.17
CA GLY A 47 -22.32 5.68 -29.05
C GLY A 47 -21.33 4.89 -29.92
N ASN A 48 -20.04 5.27 -29.96
CA ASN A 48 -19.03 4.60 -30.78
C ASN A 48 -18.08 3.73 -29.94
N GLU A 49 -17.77 2.56 -30.46
CA GLU A 49 -16.77 1.69 -29.86
C GLU A 49 -15.34 2.18 -30.17
N LYS A 50 -14.47 2.12 -29.19
CA LYS A 50 -13.05 2.45 -29.33
C LYS A 50 -12.20 1.43 -28.63
N LEU A 51 -11.15 0.97 -29.31
CA LEU A 51 -10.10 0.16 -28.69
C LEU A 51 -9.09 1.07 -28.00
N VAL A 52 -8.83 0.80 -26.73
CA VAL A 52 -7.83 1.52 -25.91
C VAL A 52 -6.84 0.51 -25.37
N ARG A 53 -5.54 0.75 -25.62
CA ARG A 53 -4.46 -0.03 -25.02
C ARG A 53 -4.12 0.54 -23.65
N LEU A 54 -4.22 -0.29 -22.64
CA LEU A 54 -4.08 0.10 -21.24
C LEU A 54 -2.92 -0.65 -20.59
N THR A 55 -1.91 0.06 -20.13
CA THR A 55 -0.89 -0.55 -19.25
C THR A 55 -1.43 -0.58 -17.84
N LEU A 56 -1.53 -1.79 -17.28
CA LEU A 56 -2.00 -1.98 -15.90
C LEU A 56 -0.95 -1.44 -14.91
N ARG A 57 -1.45 -0.82 -13.86
CA ARG A 57 -0.64 -0.25 -12.79
C ARG A 57 -1.14 -0.78 -11.46
N ASN A 58 -0.23 -0.92 -10.51
CA ASN A 58 -0.58 -1.27 -9.15
C ASN A 58 -1.25 -0.10 -8.41
N GLU A 59 -1.67 -0.32 -7.17
CA GLU A 59 -2.31 0.70 -6.31
C GLU A 59 -1.45 1.95 -6.11
N ASN A 60 -0.12 1.83 -6.22
CA ASN A 60 0.83 2.94 -6.13
C ASN A 60 1.01 3.69 -7.47
N GLY A 61 0.29 3.26 -8.52
CA GLY A 61 0.34 3.90 -9.84
C GLY A 61 1.58 3.58 -10.66
N ASN A 62 2.41 2.60 -10.27
CA ASN A 62 3.56 2.13 -11.02
C ASN A 62 3.32 0.73 -11.63
N THR A 63 4.26 0.23 -12.42
CA THR A 63 4.20 -1.07 -13.09
C THR A 63 4.94 -2.18 -12.32
N GLU A 64 5.45 -1.90 -11.13
CA GLU A 64 6.10 -2.90 -10.31
C GLU A 64 5.09 -3.93 -9.81
N ILE A 65 5.44 -5.21 -9.91
CA ILE A 65 4.65 -6.28 -9.33
C ILE A 65 4.78 -6.15 -7.81
N ILE A 66 3.72 -5.72 -7.15
CA ILE A 66 3.64 -5.82 -5.70
C ILE A 66 3.49 -7.30 -5.39
N ASN A 67 4.62 -7.99 -5.20
CA ASN A 67 4.60 -9.35 -4.67
C ASN A 67 4.13 -9.30 -3.21
N ASN A 68 2.82 -9.29 -3.01
CA ASN A 68 2.19 -9.44 -1.69
C ASN A 68 2.45 -10.83 -1.05
N LYS A 69 3.14 -11.73 -1.75
CA LYS A 69 3.88 -12.84 -1.14
C LYS A 69 5.28 -12.37 -0.71
N ILE A 70 5.35 -11.28 0.01
CA ILE A 70 6.50 -11.06 0.89
C ILE A 70 6.47 -12.26 1.81
N ASN A 71 7.59 -12.99 1.86
CA ASN A 71 7.90 -13.93 2.92
C ASN A 71 7.71 -13.19 4.26
N GLU A 72 6.47 -13.17 4.77
CA GLU A 72 6.09 -12.44 5.98
C GLU A 72 6.99 -12.81 7.16
N ASN A 73 7.53 -14.04 7.13
CA ASN A 73 8.38 -14.55 8.20
C ASN A 73 9.85 -14.09 8.10
N LYS A 74 10.34 -13.66 6.92
CA LYS A 74 11.76 -13.27 6.74
C LYS A 74 12.08 -11.82 7.11
N THR A 75 11.05 -10.97 7.29
CA THR A 75 11.20 -9.52 7.50
C THR A 75 10.61 -9.03 8.82
N MET A 76 10.08 -9.92 9.66
CA MET A 76 9.53 -9.52 10.96
C MET A 76 10.64 -9.13 11.93
N VAL A 77 10.45 -8.01 12.60
CA VAL A 77 11.34 -7.49 13.64
C VAL A 77 10.50 -7.33 14.90
N TYR A 78 10.90 -8.02 15.96
CA TYR A 78 10.18 -8.05 17.24
C TYR A 78 8.68 -8.37 17.14
N GLY A 79 8.31 -9.26 16.21
CA GLY A 79 6.91 -9.67 16.00
C GLY A 79 6.09 -8.79 15.04
N ALA A 80 6.66 -7.73 14.50
CA ALA A 80 5.95 -6.86 13.56
C ALA A 80 6.61 -6.79 12.18
N ASN A 81 5.80 -6.57 11.16
CA ASN A 81 6.25 -6.28 9.81
C ASN A 81 5.78 -4.89 9.38
N PHE A 82 6.60 -4.21 8.60
CA PHE A 82 6.44 -2.79 8.26
C PHE A 82 6.53 -2.57 6.76
N LYS A 83 5.88 -1.51 6.28
CA LYS A 83 6.09 -0.94 4.94
C LYS A 83 6.22 0.57 5.01
N ASP A 84 6.91 1.16 4.05
CA ASP A 84 6.91 2.61 3.88
C ASP A 84 5.50 3.09 3.47
N VAL A 85 5.05 4.20 4.05
CA VAL A 85 3.76 4.80 3.68
C VAL A 85 3.94 5.57 2.39
N ASN A 86 3.05 5.35 1.41
CA ASN A 86 3.13 6.07 0.14
C ASN A 86 2.77 7.55 0.30
N GLU A 87 3.25 8.38 -0.63
CA GLU A 87 3.06 9.84 -0.58
C GLU A 87 1.59 10.26 -0.56
N SER A 88 0.72 9.55 -1.28
CA SER A 88 -0.71 9.86 -1.33
C SER A 88 -1.33 9.73 0.06
N LYS A 89 -1.03 8.63 0.77
CA LYS A 89 -1.51 8.37 2.13
C LYS A 89 -0.90 9.34 3.15
N LEU A 90 0.39 9.67 3.00
CA LEU A 90 1.04 10.68 3.84
C LEU A 90 0.35 12.04 3.73
N ARG A 91 0.07 12.51 2.50
CA ARG A 91 -0.64 13.77 2.25
C ARG A 91 -2.05 13.75 2.84
N GLN A 92 -2.79 12.65 2.64
CA GLN A 92 -4.14 12.49 3.17
C GLN A 92 -4.19 12.60 4.71
N LEU A 93 -3.15 12.09 5.39
CA LEU A 93 -3.05 12.06 6.84
C LEU A 93 -2.29 13.27 7.43
N GLY A 94 -1.83 14.20 6.59
CA GLY A 94 -1.04 15.36 7.02
C GLY A 94 0.35 15.00 7.58
N LEU A 95 0.91 13.86 7.16
CA LEU A 95 2.19 13.37 7.62
C LEU A 95 3.31 13.68 6.61
N LYS A 96 4.50 13.97 7.09
CA LYS A 96 5.70 14.18 6.24
C LYS A 96 6.39 12.89 5.88
N SER A 97 6.43 11.92 6.80
CA SER A 97 7.03 10.61 6.62
C SER A 97 6.43 9.62 7.62
N GLY A 98 6.66 8.32 7.41
CA GLY A 98 6.23 7.29 8.34
C GLY A 98 6.27 5.90 7.73
N ILE A 99 6.18 4.90 8.61
CA ILE A 99 6.07 3.49 8.24
C ILE A 99 4.81 2.90 8.84
N GLU A 100 4.13 2.06 8.09
CA GLU A 100 2.89 1.41 8.52
C GLU A 100 3.17 -0.02 9.01
N VAL A 101 2.59 -0.38 10.13
CA VAL A 101 2.56 -1.74 10.65
C VAL A 101 1.57 -2.55 9.83
N ILE A 102 2.05 -3.49 9.02
CA ILE A 102 1.20 -4.28 8.09
C ILE A 102 0.78 -5.62 8.65
N SER A 103 1.55 -6.19 9.58
CA SER A 103 1.17 -7.39 10.31
C SER A 103 1.86 -7.44 11.68
N ILE A 104 1.17 -8.05 12.65
CA ILE A 104 1.69 -8.30 14.00
C ILE A 104 1.48 -9.78 14.32
N LYS A 105 2.49 -10.38 14.93
CA LYS A 105 2.48 -11.70 15.55
C LYS A 105 3.07 -11.57 16.94
N LYS A 106 2.98 -12.63 17.74
CA LYS A 106 3.53 -12.67 19.10
C LYS A 106 4.94 -12.11 19.14
N GLY A 107 5.14 -11.08 19.96
CA GLY A 107 6.42 -10.37 20.12
C GLY A 107 6.26 -8.98 20.72
N LYS A 108 7.38 -8.28 20.89
CA LYS A 108 7.44 -7.01 21.62
C LYS A 108 6.47 -5.92 21.13
N PHE A 109 6.15 -5.89 19.84
CA PHE A 109 5.17 -4.92 19.30
C PHE A 109 3.75 -5.25 19.71
N GLU A 110 3.38 -6.55 19.80
CA GLU A 110 2.09 -6.98 20.33
C GLU A 110 2.00 -6.70 21.84
N ASP A 111 3.07 -7.00 22.57
CA ASP A 111 3.13 -6.85 24.02
C ASP A 111 2.89 -5.40 24.48
N ILE A 112 3.27 -4.41 23.67
CA ILE A 112 3.04 -2.98 23.94
C ILE A 112 1.72 -2.44 23.38
N GLY A 113 0.89 -3.30 22.76
CA GLY A 113 -0.45 -2.94 22.29
C GLY A 113 -0.51 -2.18 20.96
N ILE A 114 0.55 -2.22 20.15
CA ILE A 114 0.49 -1.68 18.79
C ILE A 114 -0.28 -2.66 17.91
N GLU A 115 -1.23 -2.14 17.12
CA GLU A 115 -2.04 -2.93 16.22
C GLU A 115 -1.67 -2.68 14.75
N LYS A 116 -2.12 -3.60 13.88
CA LYS A 116 -2.02 -3.45 12.42
C LYS A 116 -2.67 -2.15 11.97
N GLY A 117 -2.01 -1.44 11.07
CA GLY A 117 -2.46 -0.16 10.53
C GLY A 117 -1.89 1.07 11.25
N PHE A 118 -1.24 0.89 12.41
CA PHE A 118 -0.54 1.98 13.07
C PHE A 118 0.59 2.52 12.21
N ILE A 119 0.67 3.84 12.08
CA ILE A 119 1.72 4.54 11.32
C ILE A 119 2.70 5.15 12.30
N ILE A 120 3.90 4.60 12.36
CA ILE A 120 5.00 5.10 13.18
C ILE A 120 5.62 6.30 12.47
N THR A 121 5.63 7.45 13.12
CA THR A 121 6.17 8.70 12.57
C THR A 121 7.49 9.12 13.24
N HIS A 122 7.68 8.79 14.53
CA HIS A 122 8.89 9.15 15.27
C HIS A 122 9.35 8.01 16.17
N ILE A 123 10.66 7.98 16.43
CA ILE A 123 11.32 7.22 17.50
C ILE A 123 12.14 8.23 18.32
N ASP A 124 11.91 8.28 19.64
CA ASP A 124 12.62 9.19 20.55
C ASP A 124 12.66 10.63 20.00
N LYS A 125 11.50 11.11 19.50
CA LYS A 125 11.31 12.43 18.87
C LYS A 125 12.03 12.63 17.53
N LYS A 126 12.72 11.61 16.98
CA LYS A 126 13.35 11.64 15.65
C LYS A 126 12.39 11.08 14.62
N ALA A 127 12.19 11.80 13.50
CA ALA A 127 11.31 11.37 12.43
C ALA A 127 11.78 10.05 11.79
N VAL A 128 10.82 9.17 11.51
CA VAL A 128 11.04 7.91 10.80
C VAL A 128 10.87 8.16 9.32
N GLU A 129 11.97 8.13 8.57
CA GLU A 129 11.98 8.43 7.15
C GLU A 129 11.69 7.21 6.26
N SER A 130 12.15 6.01 6.69
CA SER A 130 11.94 4.77 5.94
C SER A 130 11.99 3.55 6.84
N LYS A 131 11.38 2.44 6.34
CA LYS A 131 11.44 1.12 6.96
C LYS A 131 12.88 0.66 7.22
N THR A 132 13.77 0.85 6.26
CA THR A 132 15.16 0.40 6.38
C THR A 132 15.89 1.13 7.51
N LYS A 133 15.77 2.46 7.58
CA LYS A 133 16.36 3.26 8.67
C LYS A 133 15.74 2.91 10.01
N PHE A 134 14.43 2.73 10.07
CA PHE A 134 13.72 2.31 11.29
C PHE A 134 14.26 0.98 11.84
N ILE A 135 14.31 -0.06 10.98
CA ILE A 135 14.78 -1.39 11.38
C ILE A 135 16.24 -1.34 11.85
N ALA A 136 17.10 -0.60 11.15
CA ALA A 136 18.49 -0.42 11.57
C ALA A 136 18.57 0.25 12.95
N THR A 137 17.77 1.29 13.18
CA THR A 137 17.72 2.00 14.46
C THR A 137 17.34 1.07 15.61
N ILE A 138 16.23 0.34 15.49
CA ILE A 138 15.74 -0.52 16.60
C ILE A 138 16.62 -1.76 16.83
N LYS A 139 17.32 -2.27 15.82
CA LYS A 139 18.26 -3.39 15.96
C LYS A 139 19.56 -3.01 16.66
N ASN A 140 20.01 -1.79 16.46
CA ASN A 140 21.30 -1.31 16.98
C ASN A 140 21.19 -0.59 18.33
N LYS A 141 19.96 -0.28 18.77
CA LYS A 141 19.72 0.42 20.01
C LYS A 141 19.57 -0.56 21.17
N LYS A 142 20.11 -0.18 22.34
CA LYS A 142 19.94 -0.90 23.61
C LYS A 142 19.06 -0.07 24.54
N GLY A 143 18.25 -0.74 25.36
CA GLY A 143 17.37 -0.08 26.32
C GLY A 143 15.98 0.21 25.73
N GLY A 144 15.28 1.20 26.27
CA GLY A 144 13.93 1.55 25.82
C GLY A 144 13.94 2.60 24.71
N ILE A 145 12.92 2.56 23.88
CA ILE A 145 12.60 3.59 22.89
C ILE A 145 11.15 4.04 23.04
N LEU A 146 10.88 5.30 22.75
CA LEU A 146 9.53 5.84 22.61
C LEU A 146 9.14 5.83 21.13
N ILE A 147 8.09 5.09 20.80
CA ILE A 147 7.47 5.06 19.47
C ILE A 147 6.28 6.00 19.47
N GLU A 148 6.25 6.92 18.53
CA GLU A 148 5.14 7.87 18.34
C GLU A 148 4.54 7.71 16.96
N GLY A 149 3.23 7.84 16.86
CA GLY A 149 2.55 7.72 15.58
C GLY A 149 1.06 7.93 15.68
N GLN A 150 0.34 7.50 14.65
CA GLN A 150 -1.12 7.58 14.62
C GLN A 150 -1.73 6.47 13.77
N TYR A 151 -3.00 6.17 14.05
CA TYR A 151 -3.84 5.35 13.19
C TYR A 151 -4.43 6.18 12.02
N PRO A 152 -4.90 5.53 10.95
CA PRO A 152 -5.54 6.22 9.82
C PRO A 152 -6.77 7.06 10.19
N ASN A 153 -7.42 6.75 11.32
CA ASN A 153 -8.55 7.52 11.88
C ASN A 153 -8.10 8.77 12.66
N GLY A 154 -6.80 9.08 12.70
CA GLY A 154 -6.24 10.24 13.38
C GLY A 154 -5.93 10.05 14.87
N ILE A 155 -6.23 8.89 15.45
CA ILE A 155 -5.89 8.59 16.85
C ILE A 155 -4.38 8.47 17.00
N LYS A 156 -3.78 9.33 17.82
CA LYS A 156 -2.36 9.31 18.13
C LYS A 156 -2.05 8.24 19.18
N GLY A 157 -0.89 7.59 19.03
CA GLY A 157 -0.39 6.59 19.97
C GLY A 157 1.07 6.86 20.37
N TYR A 158 1.39 6.54 21.61
CA TYR A 158 2.73 6.64 22.20
C TYR A 158 3.01 5.35 22.94
N PHE A 159 4.06 4.64 22.54
CA PHE A 159 4.37 3.32 23.05
C PHE A 159 5.82 3.22 23.46
N GLY A 160 6.08 2.74 24.69
CA GLY A 160 7.42 2.40 25.16
C GLY A 160 7.80 0.99 24.75
N LEU A 161 8.85 0.82 23.94
CA LEU A 161 9.37 -0.49 23.53
C LEU A 161 10.71 -0.76 24.19
N GLY A 162 10.80 -1.82 25.01
CA GLY A 162 12.06 -2.34 25.57
C GLY A 162 12.81 -3.17 24.53
N LEU A 163 14.05 -2.84 24.24
CA LEU A 163 14.93 -3.51 23.26
C LEU A 163 15.97 -4.42 23.93
#